data_6a363c23cc94c88654b123647ec2b4fb
#
_entry.id   6a363c23cc94c88654b123647ec2b4fb
#
_cell.length_a   1.000
_cell.length_b   1.000
_cell.length_c   1.000
_cell.angle_alpha   90.00
_cell.angle_beta   90.00
_cell.angle_gamma   90.00
#
_symmetry.space_group_name_H-M   'P 1'
#
loop_
_entity.id
_entity.type
_entity.pdbx_description
1 polymer ?
#
loop_
_entity_poly.entity_id
_entity_poly.type
_entity_poly.pdbx_seq_one_letter_code
_entity_poly.pdbx_strand_id
1 'polypeptide(L)'
;MKKKYQFYSSWAIWAEESETPKSNVGDLSVLNPSINKNLLNELNPYIILVALNISRGDIQEPLANFHDKRSEATDYKLRYALKDTALWGGYLTDIMKDFDQKISGKVVSFLKENQRFEKENRDYFLEEISYLGVTNPILIALGTPTYEILDRHLGNQFNIIKIRHYAFRENKEKYRSHVLEVCSKLNK
;
A
#
# COMPACT_ATOMS: atom_id res chain seq x y z
N MET A 1 -5.01 8.63 -13.37
CA MET A 1 -4.44 9.12 -12.09
C MET A 1 -3.69 10.43 -12.36
N LYS A 2 -3.86 11.48 -11.54
CA LYS A 2 -3.10 12.72 -11.74
C LYS A 2 -1.60 12.46 -11.56
N LYS A 3 -0.76 13.09 -12.38
CA LYS A 3 0.72 13.03 -12.29
C LYS A 3 1.25 13.29 -10.88
N LYS A 4 0.50 14.03 -10.04
CA LYS A 4 0.82 14.37 -8.65
C LYS A 4 1.04 13.14 -7.75
N TYR A 5 0.26 12.05 -7.92
CA TYR A 5 0.30 10.91 -6.99
C TYR A 5 1.12 9.72 -7.47
N GLN A 6 1.58 9.73 -8.70
CA GLN A 6 2.27 8.59 -9.33
C GLN A 6 3.58 8.16 -8.62
N PHE A 7 4.17 9.05 -7.80
CA PHE A 7 5.40 8.76 -7.04
C PHE A 7 5.11 8.32 -5.59
N TYR A 8 3.86 8.43 -5.13
CA TYR A 8 3.43 8.00 -3.79
C TYR A 8 2.67 6.68 -3.82
N SER A 9 2.25 6.24 -4.98
CA SER A 9 1.32 5.12 -5.14
C SER A 9 1.82 4.06 -6.10
N SER A 10 1.13 2.93 -6.08
CA SER A 10 1.28 1.84 -7.04
C SER A 10 0.01 1.01 -7.11
N TRP A 11 0.12 -0.16 -7.74
CA TRP A 11 -0.88 -1.21 -7.72
C TRP A 11 -0.27 -2.50 -7.18
N ALA A 12 -1.05 -3.27 -6.44
CA ALA A 12 -0.61 -4.54 -5.84
C ALA A 12 -0.51 -5.65 -6.89
N ILE A 13 0.29 -5.40 -7.92
CA ILE A 13 0.62 -6.33 -9.01
C ILE A 13 2.14 -6.34 -9.17
N TRP A 14 2.75 -7.49 -9.08
CA TRP A 14 4.19 -7.68 -9.25
C TRP A 14 4.49 -8.75 -10.26
N ALA A 15 5.67 -8.67 -10.88
CA ALA A 15 6.20 -9.74 -11.70
C ALA A 15 6.42 -11.02 -10.90
N GLU A 16 6.33 -12.15 -11.58
CA GLU A 16 6.51 -13.46 -10.99
C GLU A 16 7.89 -13.60 -10.33
N GLU A 17 7.90 -14.34 -9.22
CA GLU A 17 9.14 -14.77 -8.58
C GLU A 17 9.91 -15.70 -9.52
N SER A 18 11.23 -15.53 -9.61
CA SER A 18 12.09 -16.43 -10.36
C SER A 18 13.04 -17.20 -9.44
N GLU A 19 14.29 -16.80 -9.35
CA GLU A 19 15.32 -17.55 -8.62
C GLU A 19 15.23 -17.39 -7.09
N THR A 20 14.79 -16.23 -6.63
CA THR A 20 14.71 -15.90 -5.20
C THR A 20 13.41 -15.17 -4.86
N PRO A 21 12.96 -15.23 -3.60
CA PRO A 21 11.77 -14.48 -3.15
C PRO A 21 11.83 -12.97 -3.40
N LYS A 22 12.98 -12.40 -3.69
CA LYS A 22 13.17 -10.97 -3.99
C LYS A 22 13.30 -10.65 -5.46
N SER A 23 13.50 -11.66 -6.31
CA SER A 23 13.66 -11.45 -7.74
C SER A 23 12.40 -10.80 -8.34
N ASN A 24 12.62 -9.91 -9.29
CA ASN A 24 11.59 -9.24 -10.09
C ASN A 24 10.60 -8.34 -9.28
N VAL A 25 10.84 -8.09 -7.98
CA VAL A 25 9.96 -7.21 -7.17
C VAL A 25 9.90 -5.79 -7.76
N GLY A 26 11.02 -5.28 -8.28
CA GLY A 26 11.12 -3.96 -8.87
C GLY A 26 10.84 -3.90 -10.37
N ASP A 27 10.33 -4.97 -10.97
CA ASP A 27 9.97 -4.97 -12.40
C ASP A 27 8.60 -4.30 -12.58
N LEU A 28 8.63 -3.06 -13.06
CA LEU A 28 7.44 -2.25 -13.32
C LEU A 28 6.81 -2.51 -14.69
N SER A 29 7.39 -3.37 -15.52
CA SER A 29 6.83 -3.73 -16.84
C SER A 29 5.41 -4.32 -16.73
N VAL A 30 5.13 -5.01 -15.61
CA VAL A 30 3.81 -5.57 -15.30
C VAL A 30 2.73 -4.50 -15.11
N LEU A 31 3.12 -3.28 -14.77
CA LEU A 31 2.23 -2.10 -14.65
C LEU A 31 2.13 -1.28 -15.94
N ASN A 32 2.77 -1.72 -17.01
CA ASN A 32 2.70 -1.08 -18.31
C ASN A 32 1.65 -1.77 -19.20
N PRO A 33 0.52 -1.12 -19.56
CA PRO A 33 -0.53 -1.74 -20.37
C PRO A 33 -0.09 -2.06 -21.80
N SER A 34 1.01 -1.49 -22.28
CA SER A 34 1.59 -1.85 -23.56
C SER A 34 2.29 -3.21 -23.52
N ILE A 35 2.77 -3.65 -22.35
CA ILE A 35 3.45 -4.92 -22.09
C ILE A 35 2.46 -5.93 -21.50
N ASN A 36 1.86 -5.62 -20.36
CA ASN A 36 0.82 -6.44 -19.72
C ASN A 36 -0.56 -6.10 -20.30
N LYS A 37 -0.99 -6.84 -21.30
CA LYS A 37 -2.29 -6.63 -21.96
C LYS A 37 -3.49 -6.95 -21.07
N ASN A 38 -3.28 -7.71 -19.98
CA ASN A 38 -4.33 -8.07 -19.03
C ASN A 38 -4.40 -7.10 -17.84
N LEU A 39 -3.51 -6.14 -17.74
CA LEU A 39 -3.38 -5.25 -16.58
C LEU A 39 -4.73 -4.68 -16.11
N LEU A 40 -5.51 -4.13 -17.03
CA LEU A 40 -6.79 -3.47 -16.67
C LEU A 40 -7.81 -4.44 -16.04
N ASN A 41 -7.72 -5.73 -16.35
CA ASN A 41 -8.59 -6.77 -15.76
C ASN A 41 -8.08 -7.20 -14.36
N GLU A 42 -6.81 -6.95 -14.06
CA GLU A 42 -6.19 -7.28 -12.78
C GLU A 42 -6.36 -6.16 -11.74
N LEU A 43 -6.59 -4.91 -12.18
CA LEU A 43 -6.74 -3.77 -11.25
C LEU A 43 -8.03 -3.90 -10.43
N ASN A 44 -7.89 -3.72 -9.11
CA ASN A 44 -9.01 -3.72 -8.17
C ASN A 44 -9.08 -2.39 -7.40
N PRO A 45 -9.68 -1.34 -7.96
CA PRO A 45 -9.74 -0.03 -7.31
C PRO A 45 -10.67 0.02 -6.08
N TYR A 46 -11.46 -1.03 -5.82
CA TYR A 46 -12.30 -1.13 -4.62
C TYR A 46 -11.51 -1.55 -3.37
N ILE A 47 -10.26 -1.98 -3.53
CA ILE A 47 -9.33 -2.30 -2.43
C ILE A 47 -8.21 -1.25 -2.43
N ILE A 48 -8.05 -0.56 -1.32
CA ILE A 48 -6.98 0.43 -1.14
C ILE A 48 -6.10 0.01 0.04
N LEU A 49 -4.88 -0.42 -0.25
CA LEU A 49 -3.88 -0.77 0.75
C LEU A 49 -3.11 0.50 1.13
N VAL A 50 -3.17 0.86 2.40
CA VAL A 50 -2.62 2.13 2.89
C VAL A 50 -1.49 1.85 3.86
N ALA A 51 -0.29 2.35 3.56
CA ALA A 51 0.84 2.38 4.49
C ALA A 51 0.94 3.74 5.20
N LEU A 52 1.88 3.86 6.15
CA LEU A 52 1.96 5.04 7.00
C LEU A 52 2.53 6.24 6.25
N ASN A 53 3.72 6.08 5.69
CA ASN A 53 4.45 7.13 5.00
C ASN A 53 5.49 6.52 4.06
N ILE A 54 5.87 7.30 3.07
CA ILE A 54 7.00 6.96 2.22
C ILE A 54 8.27 6.90 3.08
N SER A 55 8.90 5.74 3.11
CA SER A 55 10.10 5.53 3.95
C SER A 55 11.40 5.83 3.22
N ARG A 56 11.31 6.27 1.96
CA ARG A 56 12.43 6.62 1.08
C ARG A 56 12.05 7.77 0.14
N GLY A 57 12.90 8.80 0.09
CA GLY A 57 12.70 9.96 -0.79
C GLY A 57 13.28 9.81 -2.21
N ASP A 58 13.72 8.61 -2.60
CA ASP A 58 14.49 8.38 -3.84
C ASP A 58 13.66 7.68 -4.95
N ILE A 59 12.33 7.76 -4.90
CA ILE A 59 11.47 7.19 -5.94
C ILE A 59 11.57 8.04 -7.20
N GLN A 60 12.21 7.49 -8.24
CA GLN A 60 12.48 8.17 -9.50
C GLN A 60 11.47 7.81 -10.61
N GLU A 61 10.79 6.68 -10.47
CA GLU A 61 9.88 6.17 -11.49
C GLU A 61 8.44 6.19 -10.99
N PRO A 62 7.46 6.54 -11.85
CA PRO A 62 6.05 6.43 -11.53
C PRO A 62 5.68 5.01 -11.13
N LEU A 63 4.83 4.87 -10.11
CA LEU A 63 4.33 3.59 -9.59
C LEU A 63 5.41 2.68 -8.96
N ALA A 64 6.63 3.21 -8.69
CA ALA A 64 7.71 2.42 -8.08
C ALA A 64 7.60 2.30 -6.55
N ASN A 65 6.69 3.03 -5.90
CA ASN A 65 6.44 2.83 -4.48
C ASN A 65 5.89 1.41 -4.25
N PHE A 66 6.33 0.72 -3.20
CA PHE A 66 6.04 -0.70 -2.91
C PHE A 66 6.65 -1.71 -3.91
N HIS A 67 7.58 -1.27 -4.78
CA HIS A 67 8.34 -2.13 -5.71
C HIS A 67 9.84 -1.98 -5.48
N ASP A 68 10.28 -2.03 -4.23
CA ASP A 68 11.68 -1.84 -3.87
C ASP A 68 12.49 -3.10 -4.14
N LYS A 69 13.47 -3.00 -5.05
CA LYS A 69 14.38 -4.07 -5.44
C LYS A 69 15.63 -4.20 -4.56
N ARG A 70 15.83 -3.28 -3.60
CA ARG A 70 17.01 -3.30 -2.74
C ARG A 70 17.03 -4.52 -1.83
N SER A 71 18.23 -4.97 -1.44
CA SER A 71 18.41 -6.21 -0.66
C SER A 71 17.73 -6.17 0.72
N GLU A 72 17.65 -5.00 1.34
CA GLU A 72 17.00 -4.76 2.63
C GLU A 72 15.48 -4.63 2.55
N ALA A 73 14.93 -4.42 1.35
CA ALA A 73 13.49 -4.24 1.17
C ALA A 73 12.69 -5.51 1.48
N THR A 74 11.46 -5.30 1.91
CA THR A 74 10.53 -6.38 2.32
C THR A 74 9.29 -6.47 1.45
N ASP A 75 9.21 -5.73 0.35
CA ASP A 75 8.06 -5.66 -0.56
C ASP A 75 7.73 -7.03 -1.18
N TYR A 76 8.75 -7.91 -1.30
CA TYR A 76 8.55 -9.31 -1.70
C TYR A 76 7.60 -10.08 -0.76
N LYS A 77 7.54 -9.72 0.53
CA LYS A 77 6.58 -10.34 1.47
C LYS A 77 5.16 -9.89 1.16
N LEU A 78 5.00 -8.62 0.78
CA LEU A 78 3.69 -8.08 0.38
C LEU A 78 3.21 -8.79 -0.88
N ARG A 79 4.05 -8.86 -1.94
CA ARG A 79 3.78 -9.65 -3.14
C ARG A 79 3.34 -11.06 -2.82
N TYR A 80 4.15 -11.79 -2.05
CA TYR A 80 3.88 -13.18 -1.69
C TYR A 80 2.57 -13.35 -0.92
N ALA A 81 2.26 -12.43 -0.02
CA ALA A 81 1.07 -12.50 0.82
C ALA A 81 -0.22 -12.17 0.06
N LEU A 82 -0.16 -11.22 -0.90
CA LEU A 82 -1.33 -10.76 -1.64
C LEU A 82 -1.63 -11.62 -2.88
N LYS A 83 -0.64 -12.36 -3.42
CA LYS A 83 -0.83 -13.20 -4.59
C LYS A 83 -1.99 -14.19 -4.38
N ASP A 84 -2.89 -14.30 -5.37
CA ASP A 84 -4.08 -15.17 -5.36
C ASP A 84 -5.07 -14.85 -4.24
N THR A 85 -5.13 -13.59 -3.79
CA THR A 85 -6.12 -13.12 -2.82
C THR A 85 -7.00 -12.01 -3.42
N ALA A 86 -8.10 -11.68 -2.74
CA ALA A 86 -8.96 -10.55 -3.11
C ALA A 86 -8.26 -9.17 -3.02
N LEU A 87 -7.07 -9.11 -2.42
CA LEU A 87 -6.28 -7.88 -2.28
C LEU A 87 -5.31 -7.67 -3.46
N TRP A 88 -5.09 -8.68 -4.31
CA TRP A 88 -4.29 -8.55 -5.51
C TRP A 88 -4.91 -7.53 -6.46
N GLY A 89 -4.09 -6.71 -7.09
CA GLY A 89 -4.56 -5.63 -7.95
C GLY A 89 -5.07 -4.40 -7.21
N GLY A 90 -5.11 -4.42 -5.86
CA GLY A 90 -5.53 -3.27 -5.05
C GLY A 90 -4.62 -2.06 -5.24
N TYR A 91 -5.17 -0.86 -5.04
CA TYR A 91 -4.40 0.38 -5.07
C TYR A 91 -3.53 0.49 -3.82
N LEU A 92 -2.25 0.79 -3.98
CA LEU A 92 -1.27 0.95 -2.91
C LEU A 92 -0.90 2.43 -2.76
N THR A 93 -0.94 2.95 -1.53
CA THR A 93 -0.50 4.32 -1.25
C THR A 93 -0.10 4.52 0.21
N ASP A 94 0.48 5.67 0.52
CA ASP A 94 0.78 6.10 1.89
C ASP A 94 -0.23 7.16 2.34
N ILE A 95 -0.61 7.15 3.65
CA ILE A 95 -1.47 8.18 4.21
C ILE A 95 -0.72 9.50 4.42
N MET A 96 0.58 9.46 4.78
CA MET A 96 1.43 10.63 4.93
C MET A 96 2.31 10.81 3.70
N LYS A 97 2.09 11.90 2.95
CA LYS A 97 2.90 12.31 1.81
C LYS A 97 4.05 13.24 2.27
N ASP A 98 5.11 13.31 1.49
CA ASP A 98 6.22 14.25 1.70
C ASP A 98 6.86 14.19 3.09
N PHE A 99 6.84 13.01 3.73
CA PHE A 99 7.44 12.80 5.03
C PHE A 99 8.32 11.54 5.01
N ASP A 100 9.57 11.71 4.59
CA ASP A 100 10.57 10.62 4.54
C ASP A 100 11.09 10.30 5.95
N GLN A 101 10.53 9.28 6.57
CA GLN A 101 10.95 8.80 7.88
C GLN A 101 10.81 7.27 7.97
N LYS A 102 11.94 6.59 8.22
CA LYS A 102 12.00 5.11 8.32
C LYS A 102 11.44 4.53 9.62
N ILE A 103 11.41 5.33 10.68
CA ILE A 103 10.99 4.87 12.01
C ILE A 103 9.57 5.33 12.27
N SER A 104 8.62 4.42 12.23
CA SER A 104 7.19 4.72 12.42
C SER A 104 6.87 5.43 13.74
N GLY A 105 7.56 5.10 14.83
CA GLY A 105 7.42 5.79 16.10
C GLY A 105 7.76 7.28 16.04
N LYS A 106 8.73 7.68 15.22
CA LYS A 106 9.07 9.10 14.99
C LYS A 106 7.99 9.80 14.18
N VAL A 107 7.38 9.10 13.20
CA VAL A 107 6.23 9.63 12.46
C VAL A 107 5.09 9.93 13.42
N VAL A 108 4.70 8.95 14.24
CA VAL A 108 3.62 9.09 15.23
C VAL A 108 3.88 10.23 16.21
N SER A 109 5.12 10.34 16.72
CA SER A 109 5.48 11.45 17.62
C SER A 109 5.37 12.80 16.94
N PHE A 110 5.86 12.92 15.72
CA PHE A 110 5.75 14.15 14.93
C PHE A 110 4.29 14.55 14.70
N LEU A 111 3.42 13.60 14.34
CA LEU A 111 2.00 13.87 14.06
C LEU A 111 1.22 14.35 15.30
N LYS A 112 1.59 13.87 16.51
CA LYS A 112 0.99 14.36 17.77
C LYS A 112 1.18 15.86 17.97
N GLU A 113 2.33 16.38 17.54
CA GLU A 113 2.70 17.80 17.66
C GLU A 113 2.26 18.61 16.42
N ASN A 114 1.98 17.94 15.30
CA ASN A 114 1.69 18.55 14.01
C ASN A 114 0.33 18.12 13.43
N GLN A 115 -0.73 18.27 14.19
CA GLN A 115 -2.08 17.84 13.81
C GLN A 115 -2.60 18.48 12.52
N ARG A 116 -2.14 19.70 12.19
CA ARG A 116 -2.48 20.35 10.92
C ARG A 116 -1.91 19.56 9.74
N PHE A 117 -0.66 19.15 9.81
CA PHE A 117 -0.01 18.33 8.79
C PHE A 117 -0.73 16.98 8.59
N GLU A 118 -1.17 16.35 9.69
CA GLU A 118 -1.95 15.10 9.62
C GLU A 118 -3.29 15.31 8.89
N LYS A 119 -4.01 16.40 9.18
CA LYS A 119 -5.27 16.72 8.52
C LYS A 119 -5.10 17.05 7.04
N GLU A 120 -4.07 17.82 6.67
CA GLU A 120 -3.77 18.14 5.27
C GLU A 120 -3.44 16.85 4.48
N ASN A 121 -2.69 15.92 5.06
CA ASN A 121 -2.39 14.64 4.44
C ASN A 121 -3.64 13.74 4.29
N ARG A 122 -4.55 13.74 5.27
CA ARG A 122 -5.86 13.10 5.13
C ARG A 122 -6.62 13.66 3.92
N ASP A 123 -6.64 14.98 3.76
CA ASP A 123 -7.35 15.62 2.65
C ASP A 123 -6.71 15.29 1.30
N TYR A 124 -5.38 15.26 1.23
CA TYR A 124 -4.66 14.78 0.05
C TYR A 124 -4.96 13.31 -0.26
N PHE A 125 -5.05 12.45 0.76
CA PHE A 125 -5.44 11.06 0.58
C PHE A 125 -6.86 10.92 0.03
N LEU A 126 -7.83 11.68 0.56
CA LEU A 126 -9.20 11.69 0.05
C LEU A 126 -9.28 12.20 -1.40
N GLU A 127 -8.54 13.26 -1.72
CA GLU A 127 -8.42 13.73 -3.11
C GLU A 127 -7.84 12.63 -4.00
N GLU A 128 -6.76 11.98 -3.58
CA GLU A 128 -6.10 10.91 -4.35
C GLU A 128 -7.06 9.76 -4.68
N ILE A 129 -7.72 9.22 -3.66
CA ILE A 129 -8.61 8.07 -3.87
C ILE A 129 -9.87 8.43 -4.67
N SER A 130 -10.30 9.70 -4.66
CA SER A 130 -11.42 10.16 -5.50
C SER A 130 -11.17 9.96 -6.99
N TYR A 131 -9.90 9.99 -7.43
CA TYR A 131 -9.53 9.76 -8.84
C TYR A 131 -9.65 8.29 -9.27
N LEU A 132 -9.82 7.35 -8.34
CA LEU A 132 -10.10 5.95 -8.68
C LEU A 132 -11.51 5.77 -9.23
N GLY A 133 -12.41 6.74 -9.01
CA GLY A 133 -13.78 6.74 -9.56
C GLY A 133 -14.68 5.66 -8.96
N VAL A 134 -14.34 5.13 -7.79
CA VAL A 134 -15.12 4.09 -7.08
C VAL A 134 -15.81 4.66 -5.85
N THR A 135 -16.94 4.07 -5.50
CA THR A 135 -17.69 4.39 -4.29
C THR A 135 -17.45 3.31 -3.23
N ASN A 136 -17.31 3.74 -1.97
CA ASN A 136 -17.16 2.84 -0.83
C ASN A 136 -16.04 1.79 -0.95
N PRO A 137 -14.80 2.17 -1.32
CA PRO A 137 -13.70 1.23 -1.30
C PRO A 137 -13.41 0.76 0.13
N ILE A 138 -12.84 -0.44 0.25
CA ILE A 138 -12.35 -0.97 1.52
C ILE A 138 -10.91 -0.50 1.70
N LEU A 139 -10.60 0.10 2.85
CA LEU A 139 -9.26 0.51 3.21
C LEU A 139 -8.56 -0.59 4.02
N ILE A 140 -7.44 -1.07 3.52
CA ILE A 140 -6.59 -2.07 4.20
C ILE A 140 -5.40 -1.35 4.82
N ALA A 141 -5.45 -1.10 6.12
CA ALA A 141 -4.38 -0.42 6.84
C ALA A 141 -3.19 -1.36 7.09
N LEU A 142 -2.02 -1.01 6.57
CA LEU A 142 -0.77 -1.74 6.77
C LEU A 142 -0.11 -1.32 8.09
N GLY A 143 -0.43 -2.02 9.18
CA GLY A 143 0.10 -1.78 10.51
C GLY A 143 -0.78 -0.91 11.41
N THR A 144 -0.47 -0.94 12.71
CA THR A 144 -1.28 -0.27 13.74
C THR A 144 -1.28 1.25 13.63
N PRO A 145 -0.15 1.95 13.42
CA PRO A 145 -0.16 3.41 13.30
C PRO A 145 -1.05 3.91 12.15
N THR A 146 -0.99 3.23 11.00
CA THR A 146 -1.83 3.57 9.84
C THR A 146 -3.31 3.36 10.15
N TYR A 147 -3.64 2.22 10.79
CA TYR A 147 -5.01 1.93 11.19
C TYR A 147 -5.56 3.02 12.13
N GLU A 148 -4.82 3.39 13.15
CA GLU A 148 -5.26 4.40 14.13
C GLU A 148 -5.50 5.78 13.50
N ILE A 149 -4.69 6.17 12.51
CA ILE A 149 -4.88 7.42 11.77
C ILE A 149 -6.13 7.35 10.89
N LEU A 150 -6.26 6.29 10.11
CA LEU A 150 -7.41 6.10 9.23
C LEU A 150 -8.72 6.01 10.03
N ASP A 151 -8.74 5.21 11.09
CA ASP A 151 -9.92 5.01 11.95
C ASP A 151 -10.37 6.33 12.60
N ARG A 152 -9.43 7.08 13.16
CA ARG A 152 -9.69 8.38 13.78
C ARG A 152 -10.30 9.41 12.82
N HIS A 153 -9.84 9.42 11.56
CA HIS A 153 -10.26 10.43 10.59
C HIS A 153 -11.37 9.97 9.65
N LEU A 154 -11.44 8.68 9.35
CA LEU A 154 -12.23 8.13 8.25
C LEU A 154 -13.09 6.93 8.65
N GLY A 155 -13.01 6.44 9.91
CA GLY A 155 -13.72 5.25 10.38
C GLY A 155 -15.25 5.34 10.27
N ASN A 156 -15.82 6.56 10.25
CA ASN A 156 -17.26 6.76 10.02
C ASN A 156 -17.65 6.80 8.54
N GLN A 157 -16.68 6.81 7.61
CA GLN A 157 -16.90 6.96 6.17
C GLN A 157 -16.53 5.70 5.37
N PHE A 158 -15.56 4.93 5.85
CA PHE A 158 -15.01 3.78 5.14
C PHE A 158 -14.97 2.54 6.02
N ASN A 159 -15.09 1.37 5.40
CA ASN A 159 -14.73 0.11 6.05
C ASN A 159 -13.21 -0.01 6.09
N ILE A 160 -12.63 0.00 7.30
CA ILE A 160 -11.18 -0.02 7.52
C ILE A 160 -10.79 -1.33 8.20
N ILE A 161 -9.93 -2.07 7.55
CA ILE A 161 -9.45 -3.37 8.03
C ILE A 161 -7.95 -3.30 8.25
N LYS A 162 -7.48 -3.76 9.41
CA LYS A 162 -6.06 -3.77 9.74
C LYS A 162 -5.43 -5.10 9.39
N ILE A 163 -4.28 -5.05 8.68
CA ILE A 163 -3.33 -6.14 8.59
C ILE A 163 -1.99 -5.71 9.19
N ARG A 164 -1.15 -6.68 9.57
CA ARG A 164 0.22 -6.38 10.00
C ARG A 164 1.01 -5.73 8.87
N HIS A 165 1.96 -4.87 9.21
CA HIS A 165 2.87 -4.31 8.22
C HIS A 165 3.85 -5.39 7.72
N TYR A 166 4.09 -5.47 6.44
CA TYR A 166 4.96 -6.48 5.82
C TYR A 166 6.45 -6.40 6.22
N ALA A 167 6.90 -5.26 6.74
CA ALA A 167 8.23 -5.13 7.35
C ALA A 167 8.33 -5.66 8.79
N PHE A 168 7.23 -6.18 9.35
CA PHE A 168 7.27 -6.82 10.67
C PHE A 168 8.23 -8.02 10.66
N ARG A 169 8.90 -8.27 11.83
CA ARG A 169 9.90 -9.33 11.99
C ARG A 169 9.26 -10.71 12.05
N GLU A 170 8.76 -11.16 10.91
CA GLU A 170 8.25 -12.52 10.71
C GLU A 170 8.62 -12.99 9.29
N ASN A 171 8.56 -14.31 9.07
CA ASN A 171 8.77 -14.85 7.72
C ASN A 171 7.56 -14.58 6.81
N LYS A 172 7.75 -14.75 5.50
CA LYS A 172 6.72 -14.46 4.49
C LYS A 172 5.50 -15.38 4.62
N GLU A 173 5.69 -16.63 5.06
CA GLU A 173 4.62 -17.62 5.23
C GLU A 173 3.67 -17.24 6.37
N LYS A 174 4.21 -16.84 7.53
CA LYS A 174 3.40 -16.33 8.65
C LYS A 174 2.66 -15.06 8.29
N TYR A 175 3.32 -14.16 7.56
CA TYR A 175 2.67 -12.95 7.07
C TYR A 175 1.52 -13.28 6.13
N ARG A 176 1.72 -14.19 5.16
CA ARG A 176 0.66 -14.66 4.25
C ARG A 176 -0.50 -15.31 5.01
N SER A 177 -0.23 -16.19 5.98
CA SER A 177 -1.28 -16.81 6.80
C SER A 177 -2.16 -15.78 7.49
N HIS A 178 -1.56 -14.72 8.03
CA HIS A 178 -2.29 -13.60 8.62
C HIS A 178 -3.16 -12.85 7.59
N VAL A 179 -2.62 -12.56 6.40
CA VAL A 179 -3.37 -11.90 5.33
C VAL A 179 -4.55 -12.76 4.89
N LEU A 180 -4.36 -14.06 4.69
CA LEU A 180 -5.44 -14.99 4.31
C LEU A 180 -6.55 -15.07 5.36
N GLU A 181 -6.18 -15.06 6.66
CA GLU A 181 -7.17 -15.00 7.75
C GLU A 181 -8.04 -13.73 7.64
N VAL A 182 -7.42 -12.58 7.34
CA VAL A 182 -8.17 -11.33 7.17
C VAL A 182 -9.04 -11.38 5.90
N CYS A 183 -8.49 -11.86 4.78
CA CYS A 183 -9.26 -12.01 3.52
C CYS A 183 -10.49 -12.90 3.68
N SER A 184 -10.42 -13.96 4.50
CA SER A 184 -11.57 -14.83 4.76
C SER A 184 -12.76 -14.13 5.43
N LYS A 185 -12.53 -12.98 6.04
CA LYS A 185 -13.54 -12.13 6.69
C LYS A 185 -14.11 -11.07 5.75
N LEU A 186 -13.44 -10.79 4.63
CA LEU A 186 -13.92 -9.85 3.61
C LEU A 186 -15.07 -10.41 2.78
N ASN A 187 -15.18 -11.72 2.68
CA ASN A 187 -16.17 -12.42 1.85
C ASN A 187 -17.44 -12.82 2.62
N LYS A 188 -17.60 -12.32 3.83
CA LYS A 188 -18.78 -12.51 4.69
C LYS A 188 -19.60 -11.23 4.79
#